data_d4b5461d3db3e4e70d29598176618a67
#
_entry.id   d4b5461d3db3e4e70d29598176618a67
#
_cell.length_a   1.000
_cell.length_b   1.000
_cell.length_c   1.000
_cell.angle_alpha   90.00
_cell.angle_beta   90.00
_cell.angle_gamma   90.00
#
_symmetry.space_group_name_H-M   'P 1'
#
loop_
_entity.id
_entity.type
_entity.pdbx_description
1 polymer ?
#
loop_
_entity_poly.entity_id
_entity_poly.type
_entity_poly.pdbx_seq_one_letter_code
_entity_poly.pdbx_strand_id
1 'polypeptide(L)'
;AEHGSRIALVLWPGVQYRTGQAFDLAAIAQLAKARGCAVGFDLAHAAGNLPLALHDSGADFAAWCTYKYLNSGPGAVAGAFVHERHGRRGDLPRLAGWWGHRADTRFLMGPQFEPAEGAEGWQMSNPPILAMAPIRASLELFDAATMPALRAKSLRLTGYLEALVNTHLAGRIEILTPADPARRGCQLSLRVVGGRAMGRALFEHLAANGVLGDWREPDVIRISPAPLYNRFTDVLAFVRAVRDWRPA
;
A
#
# COMPACT_ATOMS: atom_id res chain seq x y z
N ALA A 1 19.70 8.69 13.95
CA ALA A 1 20.19 8.98 15.31
C ALA A 1 20.72 10.42 15.41
N GLU A 2 21.51 10.85 14.47
CA GLU A 2 22.21 12.15 14.48
C GLU A 2 21.28 13.37 14.51
N HIS A 3 20.14 13.31 13.81
CA HIS A 3 19.20 14.41 13.68
C HIS A 3 17.89 14.22 14.48
N GLY A 4 17.80 13.18 15.30
CA GLY A 4 16.53 12.80 15.95
C GLY A 4 15.87 13.90 16.76
N SER A 5 16.64 14.71 17.49
CA SER A 5 16.12 15.83 18.29
C SER A 5 15.57 17.02 17.48
N ARG A 6 15.79 17.02 16.15
CA ARG A 6 15.34 18.07 15.22
C ARG A 6 14.17 17.61 14.35
N ILE A 7 13.74 16.35 14.47
CA ILE A 7 12.66 15.76 13.68
C ILE A 7 11.38 15.78 14.50
N ALA A 8 10.38 16.49 14.02
CA ALA A 8 9.06 16.53 14.65
C ALA A 8 8.18 15.34 14.22
N LEU A 9 8.29 14.92 12.97
CA LEU A 9 7.45 13.88 12.36
C LEU A 9 8.30 12.93 11.51
N VAL A 10 8.08 11.63 11.68
CA VAL A 10 8.51 10.59 10.75
C VAL A 10 7.29 10.14 9.96
N LEU A 11 7.23 10.46 8.67
CA LEU A 11 6.24 9.94 7.73
C LEU A 11 6.94 8.95 6.81
N TRP A 12 6.58 7.66 6.90
CA TRP A 12 7.29 6.59 6.20
C TRP A 12 6.33 5.68 5.42
N PRO A 13 6.70 5.16 4.25
CA PRO A 13 5.86 4.20 3.54
C PRO A 13 5.84 2.84 4.25
N GLY A 14 4.69 2.14 4.22
CA GLY A 14 4.62 0.74 4.64
C GLY A 14 5.27 -0.20 3.64
N VAL A 15 5.13 0.12 2.35
CA VAL A 15 5.82 -0.55 1.23
C VAL A 15 6.34 0.51 0.27
N GLN A 16 7.62 0.40 -0.06
CA GLN A 16 8.25 1.31 -1.02
C GLN A 16 7.74 1.03 -2.43
N TYR A 17 7.12 2.01 -3.04
CA TYR A 17 6.38 1.86 -4.31
C TYR A 17 7.24 1.39 -5.49
N ARG A 18 8.52 1.80 -5.55
CA ARG A 18 9.41 1.46 -6.66
C ARG A 18 10.05 0.09 -6.51
N THR A 19 10.50 -0.27 -5.30
CA THR A 19 11.23 -1.53 -5.04
C THR A 19 10.34 -2.66 -4.57
N GLY A 20 9.12 -2.37 -4.06
CA GLY A 20 8.26 -3.35 -3.41
C GLY A 20 8.72 -3.78 -2.02
N GLN A 21 9.76 -3.13 -1.46
CA GLN A 21 10.25 -3.42 -0.11
C GLN A 21 9.21 -3.06 0.94
N ALA A 22 8.85 -4.02 1.78
CA ALA A 22 8.06 -3.81 2.99
C ALA A 22 8.96 -3.43 4.17
N PHE A 23 8.48 -2.52 5.01
CA PHE A 23 9.18 -2.04 6.19
C PHE A 23 8.53 -2.55 7.47
N ASP A 24 9.35 -2.73 8.51
CA ASP A 24 8.88 -3.03 9.86
C ASP A 24 8.36 -1.73 10.51
N LEU A 25 7.04 -1.58 10.53
CA LEU A 25 6.37 -0.39 11.05
C LEU A 25 6.59 -0.22 12.55
N ALA A 26 6.58 -1.33 13.30
CA ALA A 26 6.77 -1.29 14.74
C ALA A 26 8.19 -0.84 15.11
N ALA A 27 9.20 -1.38 14.45
CA ALA A 27 10.58 -0.96 14.67
C ALA A 27 10.81 0.52 14.31
N ILE A 28 10.22 1.00 13.19
CA ILE A 28 10.30 2.42 12.80
C ILE A 28 9.61 3.30 13.84
N ALA A 29 8.41 2.92 14.28
CA ALA A 29 7.66 3.71 15.26
C ALA A 29 8.40 3.76 16.60
N GLN A 30 8.94 2.64 17.07
CA GLN A 30 9.72 2.57 18.30
C GLN A 30 10.94 3.50 18.26
N LEU A 31 11.72 3.44 17.18
CA LEU A 31 12.91 4.27 16.99
C LEU A 31 12.59 5.77 16.94
N ALA A 32 11.52 6.14 16.24
CA ALA A 32 11.10 7.52 16.10
C ALA A 32 10.54 8.08 17.42
N LYS A 33 9.69 7.31 18.11
CA LYS A 33 9.10 7.72 19.40
C LYS A 33 10.15 7.85 20.50
N ALA A 34 11.18 7.01 20.51
CA ALA A 34 12.31 7.14 21.43
C ALA A 34 13.07 8.49 21.26
N ARG A 35 12.78 9.22 20.19
CA ARG A 35 13.34 10.57 19.92
C ARG A 35 12.30 11.68 20.02
N GLY A 36 11.09 11.38 20.53
CA GLY A 36 9.99 12.33 20.68
C GLY A 36 9.27 12.71 19.37
N CYS A 37 9.51 11.97 18.28
CA CYS A 37 8.86 12.23 17.00
C CYS A 37 7.42 11.69 16.99
N ALA A 38 6.51 12.42 16.33
CA ALA A 38 5.26 11.84 15.85
C ALA A 38 5.55 10.87 14.71
N VAL A 39 4.71 9.83 14.55
CA VAL A 39 4.91 8.79 13.54
C VAL A 39 3.65 8.57 12.72
N GLY A 40 3.77 8.79 11.41
CA GLY A 40 2.73 8.50 10.42
C GLY A 40 3.21 7.50 9.37
N PHE A 41 2.27 6.74 8.80
CA PHE A 41 2.58 5.82 7.71
C PHE A 41 1.73 6.10 6.47
N ASP A 42 2.40 6.16 5.31
CA ASP A 42 1.76 6.01 4.01
C ASP A 42 1.63 4.52 3.69
N LEU A 43 0.40 4.02 3.76
CA LEU A 43 0.10 2.61 3.53
C LEU A 43 -0.52 2.34 2.15
N ALA A 44 -0.38 3.27 1.21
CA ALA A 44 -0.95 3.17 -0.13
C ALA A 44 -0.58 1.86 -0.86
N HIS A 45 0.59 1.29 -0.59
CA HIS A 45 1.05 0.01 -1.14
C HIS A 45 1.02 -1.14 -0.12
N ALA A 46 0.59 -0.89 1.12
CA ALA A 46 0.55 -1.89 2.18
C ALA A 46 -0.87 -2.38 2.51
N ALA A 47 -1.85 -1.47 2.55
CA ALA A 47 -3.25 -1.82 2.81
C ALA A 47 -3.80 -2.76 1.73
N GLY A 48 -4.36 -3.91 2.13
CA GLY A 48 -4.82 -4.96 1.22
C GLY A 48 -3.70 -5.86 0.65
N ASN A 49 -2.44 -5.54 0.90
CA ASN A 49 -1.27 -6.28 0.42
C ASN A 49 -0.56 -7.05 1.53
N LEU A 50 -0.47 -6.46 2.72
CA LEU A 50 0.19 -7.03 3.89
C LEU A 50 -0.76 -7.02 5.10
N PRO A 51 -0.66 -7.98 6.02
CA PRO A 51 -1.26 -7.87 7.34
C PRO A 51 -0.72 -6.63 8.06
N LEU A 52 -1.60 -5.82 8.64
CA LEU A 52 -1.26 -4.61 9.35
C LEU A 52 -1.82 -4.65 10.78
N ALA A 53 -1.00 -4.29 11.77
CA ALA A 53 -1.37 -4.12 13.16
C ALA A 53 -1.04 -2.67 13.59
N LEU A 54 -1.85 -1.72 13.11
CA LEU A 54 -1.52 -0.29 13.23
C LEU A 54 -1.51 0.20 14.66
N HIS A 55 -2.48 -0.24 15.48
CA HIS A 55 -2.52 0.08 16.90
C HIS A 55 -1.24 -0.41 17.60
N ASP A 56 -0.91 -1.69 17.44
CA ASP A 56 0.21 -2.33 18.13
C ASP A 56 1.57 -1.87 17.61
N SER A 57 1.63 -1.38 16.37
CA SER A 57 2.85 -0.78 15.82
C SER A 57 3.23 0.52 16.52
N GLY A 58 2.29 1.14 17.25
CA GLY A 58 2.50 2.41 17.92
C GLY A 58 2.45 3.64 16.99
N ALA A 59 1.98 3.50 15.74
CA ALA A 59 1.75 4.62 14.85
C ALA A 59 0.80 5.66 15.48
N ASP A 60 1.03 6.94 15.22
CA ASP A 60 0.09 8.00 15.63
C ASP A 60 -1.06 8.12 14.63
N PHE A 61 -0.74 8.00 13.34
CA PHE A 61 -1.72 7.99 12.26
C PHE A 61 -1.20 7.20 11.06
N ALA A 62 -2.10 6.86 10.16
CA ALA A 62 -1.76 6.31 8.85
C ALA A 62 -2.83 6.70 7.83
N ALA A 63 -2.45 6.68 6.55
CA ALA A 63 -3.38 6.93 5.46
C ALA A 63 -3.08 5.99 4.27
N TRP A 64 -4.13 5.63 3.52
CA TRP A 64 -3.99 4.79 2.33
C TRP A 64 -5.10 5.05 1.32
N CYS A 65 -4.81 4.85 0.05
CA CYS A 65 -5.83 4.75 -0.98
C CYS A 65 -6.44 3.34 -1.00
N THR A 66 -7.74 3.26 -1.36
CA THR A 66 -8.45 1.98 -1.43
C THR A 66 -8.50 1.40 -2.84
N TYR A 67 -8.16 2.19 -3.87
CA TYR A 67 -8.21 1.78 -5.28
C TYR A 67 -7.02 0.92 -5.74
N LYS A 68 -5.97 0.75 -4.92
CA LYS A 68 -4.82 -0.12 -5.22
C LYS A 68 -5.11 -1.56 -4.79
N TYR A 69 -4.39 -2.06 -3.79
CA TYR A 69 -4.49 -3.46 -3.38
C TYR A 69 -5.80 -3.83 -2.66
N LEU A 70 -6.58 -2.84 -2.19
CA LEU A 70 -7.95 -3.07 -1.72
C LEU A 70 -8.98 -3.16 -2.87
N ASN A 71 -8.57 -2.91 -4.12
CA ASN A 71 -9.39 -3.15 -5.32
C ASN A 71 -10.75 -2.43 -5.36
N SER A 72 -10.89 -1.29 -4.70
CA SER A 72 -12.15 -0.54 -4.65
C SER A 72 -12.44 0.26 -5.93
N GLY A 73 -11.53 0.22 -6.90
CA GLY A 73 -11.68 0.91 -8.19
C GLY A 73 -11.35 2.40 -8.14
N PRO A 74 -11.20 3.02 -9.32
CA PRO A 74 -10.84 4.43 -9.45
C PRO A 74 -11.94 5.33 -8.87
N GLY A 75 -11.51 6.38 -8.16
CA GLY A 75 -12.43 7.32 -7.51
C GLY A 75 -12.95 6.89 -6.13
N ALA A 76 -12.59 5.70 -5.66
CA ALA A 76 -12.92 5.25 -4.31
C ALA A 76 -12.22 6.10 -3.23
N VAL A 77 -12.91 6.29 -2.10
CA VAL A 77 -12.42 7.10 -0.98
C VAL A 77 -11.22 6.43 -0.31
N ALA A 78 -10.28 7.24 0.15
CA ALA A 78 -9.15 6.80 0.95
C ALA A 78 -9.56 6.39 2.37
N GLY A 79 -8.71 5.63 3.05
CA GLY A 79 -8.83 5.32 4.47
C GLY A 79 -7.78 6.04 5.29
N ALA A 80 -8.10 6.28 6.55
CA ALA A 80 -7.19 6.83 7.55
C ALA A 80 -7.33 6.10 8.88
N PHE A 81 -6.24 6.06 9.60
CA PHE A 81 -6.15 5.57 10.97
C PHE A 81 -5.63 6.69 11.86
N VAL A 82 -6.25 6.89 13.00
CA VAL A 82 -5.77 7.72 14.09
C VAL A 82 -5.74 6.88 15.35
N HIS A 83 -4.59 6.82 16.01
CA HIS A 83 -4.44 6.01 17.22
C HIS A 83 -5.36 6.52 18.34
N GLU A 84 -5.97 5.63 19.10
CA GLU A 84 -6.94 5.96 20.16
C GLU A 84 -6.41 6.96 21.21
N ARG A 85 -5.09 6.95 21.50
CA ARG A 85 -4.47 7.93 22.40
C ARG A 85 -4.67 9.39 21.97
N HIS A 86 -4.97 9.61 20.68
CA HIS A 86 -5.26 10.93 20.10
C HIS A 86 -6.77 11.15 19.91
N GLY A 87 -7.55 10.08 19.87
CA GLY A 87 -8.99 10.13 19.58
C GLY A 87 -9.82 10.92 20.59
N ARG A 88 -9.40 10.93 21.86
CA ARG A 88 -10.09 11.63 22.95
C ARG A 88 -9.45 12.96 23.34
N ARG A 89 -8.40 13.38 22.67
CA ARG A 89 -7.70 14.62 22.98
C ARG A 89 -8.34 15.82 22.30
N GLY A 90 -8.99 16.68 23.07
CA GLY A 90 -9.55 17.96 22.59
C GLY A 90 -8.53 19.06 22.38
N ASP A 91 -7.32 18.92 22.94
CA ASP A 91 -6.22 19.90 22.90
C ASP A 91 -5.35 19.82 21.64
N LEU A 92 -5.52 18.76 20.83
CA LEU A 92 -4.77 18.62 19.60
C LEU A 92 -5.29 19.59 18.53
N PRO A 93 -4.41 20.37 17.89
CA PRO A 93 -4.79 21.18 16.75
C PRO A 93 -5.37 20.30 15.64
N ARG A 94 -6.57 20.63 15.19
CA ARG A 94 -7.21 19.97 14.06
C ARG A 94 -8.07 20.97 13.27
N LEU A 95 -8.29 20.68 12.02
CA LEU A 95 -9.22 21.44 11.22
C LEU A 95 -10.64 21.08 11.66
N ALA A 96 -11.41 22.08 12.11
CA ALA A 96 -12.80 21.90 12.48
C ALA A 96 -13.64 21.64 11.23
N GLY A 97 -14.24 20.48 11.15
CA GLY A 97 -15.07 20.07 10.02
C GLY A 97 -16.46 19.69 10.48
N TRP A 98 -17.46 19.99 9.67
CA TRP A 98 -18.86 19.72 9.96
C TRP A 98 -19.11 18.26 10.40
N TRP A 99 -18.50 17.30 9.70
CA TRP A 99 -18.72 15.88 9.97
C TRP A 99 -17.88 15.34 11.12
N GLY A 100 -16.79 16.01 11.45
CA GLY A 100 -15.99 15.70 12.63
C GLY A 100 -16.59 16.18 13.94
N HIS A 101 -17.65 16.97 13.91
CA HIS A 101 -18.39 17.39 15.10
C HIS A 101 -19.23 16.22 15.62
N ARG A 102 -19.42 16.12 16.93
CA ARG A 102 -20.27 15.12 17.58
C ARG A 102 -21.67 15.12 16.96
N ALA A 103 -22.20 13.93 16.70
CA ALA A 103 -23.48 13.76 16.01
C ALA A 103 -24.68 14.33 16.83
N ASP A 104 -24.62 14.24 18.17
CA ASP A 104 -25.67 14.69 19.07
C ASP A 104 -25.74 16.21 19.20
N THR A 105 -24.66 16.92 18.98
CA THR A 105 -24.61 18.39 19.11
C THR A 105 -24.41 19.12 17.78
N ARG A 106 -24.07 18.41 16.71
CA ARG A 106 -23.77 18.96 15.38
C ARG A 106 -24.81 19.95 14.86
N PHE A 107 -26.10 19.64 15.04
CA PHE A 107 -27.22 20.46 14.54
C PHE A 107 -27.74 21.50 15.55
N LEU A 108 -27.15 21.59 16.74
CA LEU A 108 -27.45 22.65 17.69
C LEU A 108 -26.88 23.99 17.29
N MET A 109 -25.97 24.01 16.31
CA MET A 109 -25.35 25.20 15.73
C MET A 109 -24.66 26.08 16.79
N GLY A 110 -24.08 25.46 17.82
CA GLY A 110 -23.32 26.15 18.86
C GLY A 110 -22.03 26.76 18.31
N PRO A 111 -21.42 27.74 19.00
CA PRO A 111 -20.20 28.42 18.57
C PRO A 111 -18.92 27.60 18.81
N GLN A 112 -19.03 26.48 19.52
CA GLN A 112 -17.88 25.62 19.87
C GLN A 112 -17.83 24.41 18.97
N PHE A 113 -16.64 24.05 18.51
CA PHE A 113 -16.41 22.77 17.85
C PHE A 113 -16.21 21.69 18.92
N GLU A 114 -17.09 20.70 18.93
CA GLU A 114 -17.03 19.54 19.80
C GLU A 114 -16.65 18.31 18.95
N PRO A 115 -15.37 17.92 18.91
CA PRO A 115 -14.95 16.82 18.04
C PRO A 115 -15.57 15.48 18.49
N ALA A 116 -16.00 14.67 17.52
CA ALA A 116 -16.31 13.28 17.76
C ALA A 116 -15.08 12.53 18.28
N GLU A 117 -15.28 11.50 19.07
CA GLU A 117 -14.18 10.66 19.54
C GLU A 117 -13.59 9.81 18.40
N GLY A 118 -12.31 9.44 18.52
CA GLY A 118 -11.63 8.60 17.56
C GLY A 118 -11.26 9.33 16.25
N ALA A 119 -11.11 8.56 15.19
CA ALA A 119 -10.73 9.08 13.86
C ALA A 119 -11.83 9.95 13.24
N GLU A 120 -13.08 9.76 13.63
CA GLU A 120 -14.22 10.56 13.15
C GLU A 120 -14.06 12.05 13.43
N GLY A 121 -13.48 12.42 14.57
CA GLY A 121 -13.21 13.80 14.93
C GLY A 121 -12.22 14.53 14.01
N TRP A 122 -11.60 13.82 13.07
CA TRP A 122 -10.69 14.36 12.06
C TRP A 122 -11.36 14.51 10.68
N GLN A 123 -12.62 14.15 10.58
CA GLN A 123 -13.36 14.21 9.33
C GLN A 123 -13.84 15.64 9.03
N MET A 124 -13.54 16.13 7.83
CA MET A 124 -13.82 17.52 7.46
C MET A 124 -15.27 17.72 6.99
N SER A 125 -15.77 16.83 6.18
CA SER A 125 -17.05 16.97 5.50
C SER A 125 -17.78 15.64 5.36
N ASN A 126 -18.96 15.68 4.77
CA ASN A 126 -19.77 14.50 4.45
C ASN A 126 -18.96 13.53 3.58
N PRO A 127 -19.01 12.22 3.88
CA PRO A 127 -18.39 11.24 3.01
C PRO A 127 -19.13 11.17 1.66
N PRO A 128 -18.39 11.01 0.54
CA PRO A 128 -19.00 10.83 -0.78
C PRO A 128 -19.59 9.42 -0.88
N ILE A 129 -20.89 9.27 -0.62
CA ILE A 129 -21.60 8.00 -0.43
C ILE A 129 -21.40 7.05 -1.62
N LEU A 130 -21.53 7.54 -2.85
CA LEU A 130 -21.37 6.70 -4.05
C LEU A 130 -19.93 6.18 -4.21
N ALA A 131 -18.94 6.99 -3.85
CA ALA A 131 -17.53 6.57 -3.91
C ALA A 131 -17.16 5.61 -2.76
N MET A 132 -17.98 5.50 -1.72
CA MET A 132 -17.80 4.52 -0.64
C MET A 132 -18.40 3.15 -0.98
N ALA A 133 -19.41 3.07 -1.84
CA ALA A 133 -20.08 1.81 -2.15
C ALA A 133 -19.13 0.71 -2.66
N PRO A 134 -18.19 0.97 -3.60
CA PRO A 134 -17.24 -0.05 -4.05
C PRO A 134 -16.24 -0.48 -2.96
N ILE A 135 -15.96 0.38 -1.97
CA ILE A 135 -15.11 0.02 -0.84
C ILE A 135 -15.78 -1.07 -0.01
N ARG A 136 -17.07 -0.91 0.29
CA ARG A 136 -17.85 -1.91 1.03
C ARG A 136 -17.81 -3.26 0.32
N ALA A 137 -18.12 -3.29 -0.98
CA ALA A 137 -18.11 -4.51 -1.77
C ALA A 137 -16.73 -5.17 -1.79
N SER A 138 -15.65 -4.37 -1.89
CA SER A 138 -14.29 -4.89 -1.82
C SER A 138 -13.96 -5.48 -0.45
N LEU A 139 -14.30 -4.78 0.64
CA LEU A 139 -14.03 -5.26 2.00
C LEU A 139 -14.78 -6.56 2.31
N GLU A 140 -16.01 -6.73 1.85
CA GLU A 140 -16.77 -7.99 1.97
C GLU A 140 -16.02 -9.17 1.30
N LEU A 141 -15.32 -8.94 0.17
CA LEU A 141 -14.47 -9.95 -0.46
C LEU A 141 -13.21 -10.25 0.37
N PHE A 142 -12.59 -9.21 0.95
CA PHE A 142 -11.43 -9.38 1.83
C PHE A 142 -11.78 -10.11 3.12
N ASP A 143 -12.93 -9.81 3.71
CA ASP A 143 -13.43 -10.49 4.92
C ASP A 143 -13.71 -11.98 4.63
N ALA A 144 -14.33 -12.28 3.49
CA ALA A 144 -14.57 -13.67 3.08
C ALA A 144 -13.27 -14.44 2.78
N ALA A 145 -12.28 -13.80 2.14
CA ALA A 145 -11.00 -14.42 1.79
C ALA A 145 -10.02 -14.49 2.96
N THR A 146 -10.10 -13.57 3.90
CA THR A 146 -9.22 -13.27 5.03
C THR A 146 -7.79 -12.85 4.64
N MET A 147 -7.24 -11.86 5.34
CA MET A 147 -5.87 -11.39 5.10
C MET A 147 -4.79 -12.47 5.31
N PRO A 148 -4.87 -13.36 6.33
CA PRO A 148 -3.92 -14.46 6.45
C PRO A 148 -3.90 -15.41 5.25
N ALA A 149 -5.05 -15.79 4.70
CA ALA A 149 -5.13 -16.66 3.53
C ALA A 149 -4.63 -15.96 2.26
N LEU A 150 -4.96 -14.68 2.08
CA LEU A 150 -4.44 -13.86 0.98
C LEU A 150 -2.92 -13.72 1.08
N ARG A 151 -2.38 -13.50 2.26
CA ARG A 151 -0.93 -13.43 2.48
C ARG A 151 -0.24 -14.76 2.16
N ALA A 152 -0.79 -15.86 2.60
CA ALA A 152 -0.26 -17.20 2.30
C ALA A 152 -0.22 -17.45 0.77
N LYS A 153 -1.28 -17.10 0.06
CA LYS A 153 -1.31 -17.21 -1.42
C LYS A 153 -0.32 -16.24 -2.07
N SER A 154 -0.20 -15.00 -1.59
CA SER A 154 0.76 -14.00 -2.07
C SER A 154 2.20 -14.51 -1.99
N LEU A 155 2.59 -15.10 -0.86
CA LEU A 155 3.92 -15.69 -0.68
C LEU A 155 4.20 -16.79 -1.69
N ARG A 156 3.21 -17.65 -1.99
CA ARG A 156 3.35 -18.72 -2.98
C ARG A 156 3.44 -18.17 -4.41
N LEU A 157 2.60 -17.18 -4.76
CA LEU A 157 2.61 -16.56 -6.10
C LEU A 157 3.93 -15.83 -6.37
N THR A 158 4.41 -15.05 -5.42
CA THR A 158 5.67 -14.30 -5.58
C THR A 158 6.88 -15.20 -5.55
N GLY A 159 6.88 -16.25 -4.71
CA GLY A 159 7.93 -17.27 -4.72
C GLY A 159 7.99 -18.04 -6.05
N TYR A 160 6.83 -18.37 -6.61
CA TYR A 160 6.75 -19.00 -7.93
C TYR A 160 7.26 -18.06 -9.03
N LEU A 161 6.86 -16.80 -9.03
CA LEU A 161 7.36 -15.78 -9.97
C LEU A 161 8.88 -15.64 -9.87
N GLU A 162 9.42 -15.50 -8.66
CA GLU A 162 10.86 -15.39 -8.42
C GLU A 162 11.62 -16.63 -8.93
N ALA A 163 11.13 -17.81 -8.62
CA ALA A 163 11.75 -19.07 -9.09
C ALA A 163 11.78 -19.15 -10.62
N LEU A 164 10.67 -18.82 -11.29
CA LEU A 164 10.61 -18.83 -12.76
C LEU A 164 11.50 -17.77 -13.39
N VAL A 165 11.57 -16.56 -12.82
CA VAL A 165 12.47 -15.49 -13.29
C VAL A 165 13.92 -15.95 -13.17
N ASN A 166 14.32 -16.47 -12.02
CA ASN A 166 15.70 -16.92 -11.78
C ASN A 166 16.08 -18.12 -12.67
N THR A 167 15.13 -19.02 -12.97
CA THR A 167 15.41 -20.21 -13.80
C THR A 167 15.41 -19.90 -15.28
N HIS A 168 14.47 -19.11 -15.77
CA HIS A 168 14.22 -18.96 -17.20
C HIS A 168 14.62 -17.58 -17.77
N LEU A 169 14.82 -16.58 -16.93
CA LEU A 169 15.10 -15.21 -17.33
C LEU A 169 16.41 -14.67 -16.74
N ALA A 170 17.25 -15.55 -16.18
CA ALA A 170 18.58 -15.18 -15.68
C ALA A 170 19.39 -14.47 -16.77
N GLY A 171 20.07 -13.38 -16.40
CA GLY A 171 20.84 -12.54 -17.32
C GLY A 171 20.00 -11.61 -18.20
N ARG A 172 18.66 -11.70 -18.18
CA ARG A 172 17.75 -10.80 -18.89
C ARG A 172 16.97 -9.89 -17.95
N ILE A 173 16.59 -10.40 -16.79
CA ILE A 173 15.80 -9.69 -15.77
C ILE A 173 16.53 -9.74 -14.43
N GLU A 174 16.59 -8.59 -13.79
CA GLU A 174 17.04 -8.44 -12.40
C GLU A 174 15.84 -8.11 -11.51
N ILE A 175 15.71 -8.80 -10.38
CA ILE A 175 14.68 -8.53 -9.38
C ILE A 175 15.24 -7.53 -8.38
N LEU A 176 14.64 -6.33 -8.30
CA LEU A 176 15.03 -5.27 -7.37
C LEU A 176 14.36 -5.39 -5.99
N THR A 177 13.25 -6.11 -5.93
CA THR A 177 12.52 -6.38 -4.69
C THR A 177 13.34 -7.30 -3.78
N PRO A 178 13.37 -7.06 -2.45
CA PRO A 178 14.08 -7.95 -1.53
C PRO A 178 13.67 -9.42 -1.71
N ALA A 179 14.66 -10.31 -1.71
CA ALA A 179 14.45 -11.75 -1.83
C ALA A 179 13.73 -12.33 -0.59
N ASP A 180 13.97 -11.74 0.60
CA ASP A 180 13.30 -12.15 1.82
C ASP A 180 11.77 -11.92 1.72
N PRO A 181 10.94 -13.01 1.75
CA PRO A 181 9.50 -12.90 1.65
C PRO A 181 8.84 -12.08 2.77
N ALA A 182 9.48 -11.97 3.94
CA ALA A 182 8.99 -11.14 5.04
C ALA A 182 9.13 -9.64 4.75
N ARG A 183 10.04 -9.28 3.84
CA ARG A 183 10.36 -7.91 3.46
C ARG A 183 9.72 -7.47 2.14
N ARG A 184 8.66 -8.12 1.69
CA ARG A 184 7.94 -7.76 0.46
C ARG A 184 6.46 -8.13 0.53
N GLY A 185 5.64 -7.44 -0.28
CA GLY A 185 4.25 -7.81 -0.55
C GLY A 185 4.13 -8.68 -1.80
N CYS A 186 3.02 -8.51 -2.55
CA CYS A 186 2.81 -9.24 -3.81
C CYS A 186 3.52 -8.60 -5.02
N GLN A 187 4.14 -7.43 -4.88
CA GLN A 187 4.87 -6.77 -5.95
C GLN A 187 6.30 -7.30 -6.06
N LEU A 188 6.71 -7.64 -7.29
CA LEU A 188 8.11 -7.74 -7.69
C LEU A 188 8.43 -6.64 -8.70
N SER A 189 9.48 -5.89 -8.41
CA SER A 189 10.02 -4.83 -9.27
C SER A 189 11.17 -5.39 -10.06
N LEU A 190 11.07 -5.30 -11.36
CA LEU A 190 11.98 -5.95 -12.31
C LEU A 190 12.69 -4.89 -13.13
N ARG A 191 13.99 -5.10 -13.36
CA ARG A 191 14.79 -4.32 -14.29
C ARG A 191 15.27 -5.20 -15.43
N VAL A 192 15.17 -4.69 -16.65
CA VAL A 192 15.66 -5.40 -17.83
C VAL A 192 17.15 -5.12 -17.99
N VAL A 193 17.95 -6.17 -18.13
CA VAL A 193 19.36 -6.04 -18.50
C VAL A 193 19.43 -5.51 -19.93
N GLY A 194 20.21 -4.44 -20.14
CA GLY A 194 20.23 -3.69 -21.41
C GLY A 194 19.68 -2.27 -21.30
N GLY A 195 19.21 -1.90 -20.10
CA GLY A 195 18.88 -0.51 -19.76
C GLY A 195 17.46 -0.08 -20.14
N ARG A 196 17.23 1.24 -20.02
CA ARG A 196 15.90 1.86 -20.12
C ARG A 196 15.17 1.55 -21.43
N ALA A 197 15.85 1.67 -22.57
CA ALA A 197 15.22 1.45 -23.88
C ALA A 197 14.72 0.02 -24.04
N MET A 198 15.55 -0.95 -23.65
CA MET A 198 15.20 -2.38 -23.64
C MET A 198 14.04 -2.68 -22.68
N GLY A 199 14.07 -2.08 -21.49
CA GLY A 199 12.99 -2.20 -20.50
C GLY A 199 11.68 -1.65 -21.03
N ARG A 200 11.71 -0.50 -21.71
CA ARG A 200 10.52 0.13 -22.29
C ARG A 200 9.93 -0.72 -23.41
N ALA A 201 10.77 -1.25 -24.31
CA ALA A 201 10.34 -2.14 -25.38
C ALA A 201 9.71 -3.43 -24.85
N LEU A 202 10.29 -4.04 -23.81
CA LEU A 202 9.67 -5.20 -23.14
C LEU A 202 8.33 -4.82 -22.50
N PHE A 203 8.23 -3.69 -21.82
CA PHE A 203 6.98 -3.25 -21.20
C PHE A 203 5.85 -3.09 -22.24
N GLU A 204 6.14 -2.51 -23.38
CA GLU A 204 5.19 -2.35 -24.50
C GLU A 204 4.81 -3.70 -25.11
N HIS A 205 5.80 -4.59 -25.29
CA HIS A 205 5.54 -5.98 -25.74
C HIS A 205 4.60 -6.72 -24.78
N LEU A 206 4.82 -6.61 -23.47
CA LEU A 206 3.97 -7.25 -22.46
C LEU A 206 2.53 -6.76 -22.55
N ALA A 207 2.35 -5.43 -22.65
CA ALA A 207 1.02 -4.83 -22.79
C ALA A 207 0.30 -5.31 -24.08
N ALA A 208 1.02 -5.38 -25.20
CA ALA A 208 0.50 -5.88 -26.47
C ALA A 208 0.11 -7.39 -26.41
N ASN A 209 0.67 -8.15 -25.48
CA ASN A 209 0.36 -9.56 -25.24
C ASN A 209 -0.56 -9.80 -24.03
N GLY A 210 -1.30 -8.78 -23.60
CA GLY A 210 -2.30 -8.89 -22.53
C GLY A 210 -1.72 -9.00 -21.11
N VAL A 211 -0.44 -8.71 -20.92
CA VAL A 211 0.20 -8.66 -19.60
C VAL A 211 0.32 -7.22 -19.15
N LEU A 212 -0.55 -6.81 -18.24
CA LEU A 212 -0.61 -5.46 -17.72
C LEU A 212 0.31 -5.31 -16.49
N GLY A 213 1.49 -4.75 -16.72
CA GLY A 213 2.40 -4.31 -15.66
C GLY A 213 2.28 -2.79 -15.43
N ASP A 214 3.20 -2.26 -14.65
CA ASP A 214 3.30 -0.81 -14.40
C ASP A 214 4.75 -0.36 -14.62
N TRP A 215 4.93 0.70 -15.42
CA TRP A 215 6.24 1.29 -15.68
C TRP A 215 6.59 2.36 -14.65
N ARG A 216 7.81 2.28 -14.11
CA ARG A 216 8.39 3.34 -13.25
C ARG A 216 9.75 3.77 -13.78
N GLU A 217 9.85 5.04 -14.03
CA GLU A 217 11.12 5.64 -14.44
C GLU A 217 12.21 5.40 -13.36
N PRO A 218 13.46 5.25 -13.79
CA PRO A 218 13.91 5.29 -15.19
C PRO A 218 13.78 3.94 -15.93
N ASP A 219 13.64 2.80 -15.25
CA ASP A 219 13.94 1.49 -15.82
C ASP A 219 13.21 0.30 -15.14
N VAL A 220 12.13 0.54 -14.41
CA VAL A 220 11.47 -0.50 -13.60
C VAL A 220 10.13 -0.89 -14.20
N ILE A 221 9.93 -2.21 -14.38
CA ILE A 221 8.62 -2.82 -14.63
C ILE A 221 8.16 -3.44 -13.30
N ARG A 222 6.99 -3.02 -12.79
CA ARG A 222 6.40 -3.61 -11.60
C ARG A 222 5.36 -4.64 -11.99
N ILE A 223 5.51 -5.85 -11.47
CA ILE A 223 4.57 -6.96 -11.62
C ILE A 223 4.01 -7.30 -10.25
N SER A 224 2.70 -7.32 -10.12
CA SER A 224 2.02 -7.52 -8.83
C SER A 224 0.95 -8.60 -8.97
N PRO A 225 1.30 -9.89 -8.87
CA PRO A 225 0.31 -10.96 -8.86
C PRO A 225 -0.53 -10.89 -7.58
N ALA A 226 -1.63 -10.12 -7.64
CA ALA A 226 -2.52 -9.89 -6.51
C ALA A 226 -3.23 -11.19 -6.11
N PRO A 227 -3.16 -11.61 -4.83
CA PRO A 227 -3.66 -12.92 -4.41
C PRO A 227 -5.18 -13.07 -4.54
N LEU A 228 -5.93 -11.98 -4.52
CA LEU A 228 -7.39 -12.04 -4.62
C LEU A 228 -7.88 -12.57 -5.97
N TYR A 229 -7.22 -12.21 -7.07
CA TYR A 229 -7.68 -12.55 -8.41
C TYR A 229 -6.65 -13.20 -9.33
N ASN A 230 -5.33 -13.01 -9.13
CA ASN A 230 -4.33 -13.65 -9.98
C ASN A 230 -4.11 -15.13 -9.64
N ARG A 231 -3.72 -15.88 -10.67
CA ARG A 231 -3.47 -17.32 -10.66
C ARG A 231 -1.99 -17.61 -10.96
N PHE A 232 -1.55 -18.82 -10.67
CA PHE A 232 -0.21 -19.28 -11.05
C PHE A 232 -0.03 -19.33 -12.58
N THR A 233 -1.11 -19.57 -13.32
CA THR A 233 -1.12 -19.52 -14.79
C THR A 233 -0.82 -18.13 -15.33
N ASP A 234 -1.25 -17.07 -14.66
CA ASP A 234 -0.97 -15.70 -15.07
C ASP A 234 0.51 -15.38 -14.90
N VAL A 235 1.10 -15.83 -13.79
CA VAL A 235 2.56 -15.74 -13.57
C VAL A 235 3.34 -16.48 -14.65
N LEU A 236 2.89 -17.69 -15.02
CA LEU A 236 3.53 -18.46 -16.08
C LEU A 236 3.39 -17.78 -17.45
N ALA A 237 2.22 -17.19 -17.73
CA ALA A 237 1.98 -16.44 -18.97
C ALA A 237 2.93 -15.22 -19.08
N PHE A 238 3.10 -14.48 -18.00
CA PHE A 238 4.09 -13.39 -17.94
C PHE A 238 5.51 -13.89 -18.28
N VAL A 239 5.97 -14.95 -17.60
CA VAL A 239 7.33 -15.45 -17.80
C VAL A 239 7.54 -15.97 -19.24
N ARG A 240 6.54 -16.63 -19.83
CA ARG A 240 6.56 -17.04 -21.24
C ARG A 240 6.65 -15.83 -22.18
N ALA A 241 5.83 -14.81 -21.96
CA ALA A 241 5.86 -13.60 -22.78
C ALA A 241 7.24 -12.92 -22.75
N VAL A 242 7.90 -12.86 -21.58
CA VAL A 242 9.27 -12.32 -21.47
C VAL A 242 10.29 -13.24 -22.14
N ARG A 243 10.20 -14.56 -21.92
CA ARG A 243 11.15 -15.54 -22.48
C ARG A 243 11.12 -15.53 -24.01
N ASP A 244 9.93 -15.48 -24.58
CA ASP A 244 9.72 -15.60 -26.01
C ASP A 244 9.92 -14.27 -26.75
N TRP A 245 9.98 -13.15 -26.03
CA TRP A 245 10.28 -11.84 -26.59
C TRP A 245 11.70 -11.77 -27.14
N ARG A 246 11.82 -11.20 -28.34
CA ARG A 246 13.09 -10.88 -29.01
C ARG A 246 13.11 -9.37 -29.25
N PRO A 247 14.08 -8.64 -28.70
CA PRO A 247 14.27 -7.23 -29.05
C PRO A 247 14.59 -7.12 -30.54
N ALA A 248 14.04 -6.10 -31.16
CA ALA A 248 14.35 -5.73 -32.54
C ALA A 248 15.80 -5.21 -32.68
#